data_762fad4290f2d65177cadc76a59b296b
#
_entry.id   762fad4290f2d65177cadc76a59b296b
#
_cell.length_a   1.000
_cell.length_b   1.000
_cell.length_c   1.000
_cell.angle_alpha   90.00
_cell.angle_beta   90.00
_cell.angle_gamma   90.00
#
_symmetry.space_group_name_H-M   'P 1'
#
loop_
_entity.id
_entity.type
_entity.pdbx_description
1 polymer ?
#
loop_
_entity_poly.entity_id
_entity_poly.type
_entity_poly.pdbx_seq_one_letter_code
_entity_poly.pdbx_strand_id
1 'polypeptide(L)'
;MREGIHSKSRACMSVKLEVIGIEVPKGYNIVLGQAHFIKTVEDLYEAVVNAVPNVKFGLAFCESSGPRLIRYDGNDEEATKLAVEAARKVATGHFFVIYLKNAYPINVIDRIRAVPEVVTLYAATGNPVQIIVGETDQGRAVLGIVDGYKSLGVEGEKEKEERRKFLREIGYKR
;
A
#
# COMPACT_ATOMS: atom_id res chain seq x y z
N MET A 1 -53.76 -9.65 25.25
CA MET A 1 -52.47 -10.32 24.97
C MET A 1 -51.50 -9.27 24.42
N ARG A 2 -50.49 -8.87 25.17
CA ARG A 2 -49.45 -7.95 24.71
C ARG A 2 -48.25 -8.78 24.29
N GLU A 3 -47.97 -8.83 22.98
CA GLU A 3 -46.78 -9.48 22.46
C GLU A 3 -45.55 -8.71 22.90
N GLY A 4 -44.64 -9.40 23.59
CA GLY A 4 -43.37 -8.85 24.05
C GLY A 4 -42.43 -8.59 22.85
N ILE A 5 -42.03 -7.32 22.68
CA ILE A 5 -40.97 -6.92 21.74
C ILE A 5 -39.65 -7.47 22.31
N HIS A 6 -39.14 -8.54 21.69
CA HIS A 6 -37.81 -9.05 21.98
C HIS A 6 -36.79 -8.05 21.42
N SER A 7 -36.29 -7.18 22.28
CA SER A 7 -35.10 -6.37 22.00
C SER A 7 -33.91 -7.33 21.80
N LYS A 8 -33.52 -7.57 20.56
CA LYS A 8 -32.21 -8.16 20.26
C LYS A 8 -31.13 -7.19 20.75
N SER A 9 -30.45 -7.51 21.83
CA SER A 9 -29.29 -6.75 22.28
C SER A 9 -28.29 -6.71 21.12
N ARG A 10 -27.97 -5.48 20.64
CA ARG A 10 -26.86 -5.29 19.71
C ARG A 10 -25.60 -5.70 20.46
N ALA A 11 -24.99 -6.82 20.08
CA ALA A 11 -23.67 -7.18 20.56
C ALA A 11 -22.73 -5.99 20.21
N CYS A 12 -22.07 -5.44 21.23
CA CYS A 12 -21.07 -4.40 21.04
C CYS A 12 -19.89 -5.05 20.32
N MET A 13 -19.72 -4.74 19.02
CA MET A 13 -18.56 -5.20 18.27
C MET A 13 -17.35 -4.39 18.72
N SER A 14 -16.27 -5.07 19.11
CA SER A 14 -15.02 -4.45 19.51
C SER A 14 -14.04 -4.38 18.32
N VAL A 15 -13.18 -3.36 18.32
CA VAL A 15 -12.08 -3.22 17.37
C VAL A 15 -10.78 -3.16 18.16
N LYS A 16 -9.85 -4.08 17.86
CA LYS A 16 -8.49 -4.05 18.39
C LYS A 16 -7.62 -3.25 17.42
N LEU A 17 -6.89 -2.26 17.91
CA LEU A 17 -5.93 -1.49 17.13
C LEU A 17 -4.54 -2.10 17.22
N GLU A 18 -3.85 -2.16 16.07
CA GLU A 18 -2.48 -2.65 15.95
C GLU A 18 -1.68 -1.74 15.02
N VAL A 19 -0.40 -1.53 15.32
CA VAL A 19 0.55 -0.80 14.46
C VAL A 19 1.55 -1.79 13.91
N ILE A 20 1.60 -1.92 12.58
CA ILE A 20 2.45 -2.86 11.87
C ILE A 20 3.56 -2.11 11.15
N GLY A 21 4.81 -2.30 11.54
CA GLY A 21 5.98 -1.78 10.84
C GLY A 21 6.25 -2.55 9.55
N ILE A 22 6.37 -1.81 8.45
CA ILE A 22 6.75 -2.36 7.14
C ILE A 22 8.17 -1.94 6.84
N GLU A 23 9.02 -2.91 6.58
CA GLU A 23 10.40 -2.67 6.17
C GLU A 23 10.44 -2.17 4.72
N VAL A 24 11.10 -1.05 4.50
CA VAL A 24 11.42 -0.51 3.17
C VAL A 24 12.95 -0.40 3.09
N PRO A 25 13.63 -1.43 2.56
CA PRO A 25 15.09 -1.44 2.48
C PRO A 25 15.63 -0.29 1.62
N LYS A 26 16.86 0.13 1.89
CA LYS A 26 17.53 1.18 1.09
C LYS A 26 17.52 0.82 -0.40
N GLY A 27 17.10 1.75 -1.24
CA GLY A 27 17.00 1.57 -2.69
C GLY A 27 15.68 1.01 -3.18
N TYR A 28 14.76 0.68 -2.27
CA TYR A 28 13.39 0.32 -2.58
C TYR A 28 12.43 1.49 -2.36
N ASN A 29 11.36 1.48 -3.13
CA ASN A 29 10.15 2.26 -2.91
C ASN A 29 8.98 1.28 -2.76
N ILE A 30 7.90 1.73 -2.13
CA ILE A 30 6.73 0.92 -1.87
C ILE A 30 5.46 1.64 -2.32
N VAL A 31 4.51 0.89 -2.84
CA VAL A 31 3.14 1.35 -3.11
C VAL A 31 2.18 0.44 -2.36
N LEU A 32 1.27 1.03 -1.60
CA LEU A 32 0.26 0.33 -0.80
C LEU A 32 -1.13 0.74 -1.24
N GLY A 33 -2.02 -0.22 -1.36
CA GLY A 33 -3.40 0.08 -1.74
C GLY A 33 -4.38 -1.03 -1.42
N GLN A 34 -5.61 -0.81 -1.86
CA GLN A 34 -6.69 -1.78 -1.83
C GLN A 34 -7.23 -1.96 -3.24
N ALA A 35 -7.47 -3.21 -3.60
CA ALA A 35 -8.10 -3.58 -4.86
C ALA A 35 -9.22 -4.58 -4.57
N HIS A 36 -10.02 -4.90 -5.57
CA HIS A 36 -10.98 -6.00 -5.49
C HIS A 36 -10.69 -6.98 -6.62
N PHE A 37 -11.01 -8.23 -6.46
CA PHE A 37 -10.87 -9.26 -7.47
C PHE A 37 -9.43 -9.77 -7.71
N ILE A 38 -9.29 -11.09 -7.87
CA ILE A 38 -8.01 -11.81 -7.97
C ILE A 38 -7.17 -11.43 -9.20
N LYS A 39 -7.83 -10.94 -10.28
CA LYS A 39 -7.19 -10.45 -11.49
C LYS A 39 -6.20 -9.29 -11.24
N THR A 40 -6.35 -8.59 -10.11
CA THR A 40 -5.45 -7.53 -9.65
C THR A 40 -3.98 -7.88 -9.76
N VAL A 41 -3.59 -9.12 -9.47
CA VAL A 41 -2.17 -9.54 -9.48
C VAL A 41 -1.56 -9.39 -10.87
N GLU A 42 -2.25 -9.89 -11.90
CA GLU A 42 -1.77 -9.83 -13.28
C GLU A 42 -1.85 -8.41 -13.85
N ASP A 43 -2.94 -7.69 -13.60
CA ASP A 43 -3.11 -6.33 -14.11
C ASP A 43 -2.13 -5.33 -13.47
N LEU A 44 -1.82 -5.47 -12.19
CA LEU A 44 -0.78 -4.68 -11.54
C LEU A 44 0.62 -5.04 -12.06
N TYR A 45 0.89 -6.33 -12.34
CA TYR A 45 2.14 -6.74 -12.98
C TYR A 45 2.31 -6.02 -14.32
N GLU A 46 1.31 -6.09 -15.19
CA GLU A 46 1.33 -5.45 -16.51
C GLU A 46 1.45 -3.91 -16.40
N ALA A 47 0.72 -3.30 -15.47
CA ALA A 47 0.78 -1.85 -15.24
C ALA A 47 2.18 -1.38 -14.88
N VAL A 48 2.89 -2.13 -14.02
CA VAL A 48 4.23 -1.77 -13.54
C VAL A 48 5.30 -2.09 -14.57
N VAL A 49 5.30 -3.29 -15.15
CA VAL A 49 6.34 -3.72 -16.11
C VAL A 49 6.35 -2.86 -17.37
N ASN A 50 5.19 -2.34 -17.79
CA ASN A 50 5.04 -1.47 -18.94
C ASN A 50 5.29 0.02 -18.64
N ALA A 51 5.50 0.41 -17.37
CA ALA A 51 5.67 1.82 -17.00
C ALA A 51 7.10 2.32 -17.15
N VAL A 52 8.08 1.50 -16.78
CA VAL A 52 9.50 1.90 -16.71
C VAL A 52 10.40 0.80 -17.27
N PRO A 53 11.28 1.11 -18.23
CA PRO A 53 12.30 0.17 -18.67
C PRO A 53 13.17 -0.30 -17.50
N ASN A 54 13.46 -1.60 -17.45
CA ASN A 54 14.30 -2.23 -16.43
C ASN A 54 13.83 -2.10 -14.97
N VAL A 55 12.56 -1.79 -14.74
CA VAL A 55 12.00 -1.83 -13.39
C VAL A 55 12.15 -3.23 -12.80
N LYS A 56 12.57 -3.30 -11.56
CA LYS A 56 12.58 -4.51 -10.75
C LYS A 56 11.53 -4.35 -9.67
N PHE A 57 10.64 -5.34 -9.55
CA PHE A 57 9.53 -5.26 -8.62
C PHE A 57 9.01 -6.61 -8.19
N GLY A 58 8.32 -6.61 -7.07
CA GLY A 58 7.48 -7.69 -6.59
C GLY A 58 6.21 -7.13 -6.02
N LEU A 59 5.12 -7.84 -6.18
CA LEU A 59 3.81 -7.47 -5.67
C LEU A 59 3.14 -8.63 -4.95
N ALA A 60 2.29 -8.30 -3.98
CA ALA A 60 1.44 -9.25 -3.28
C ALA A 60 0.05 -8.65 -3.04
N PHE A 61 -0.96 -9.49 -3.10
CA PHE A 61 -2.37 -9.16 -2.93
C PHE A 61 -3.03 -10.16 -1.99
N CYS A 62 -3.76 -9.67 -1.00
CA CYS A 62 -4.49 -10.48 -0.04
C CYS A 62 -5.89 -10.78 -0.58
N GLU A 63 -6.13 -12.00 -1.03
CA GLU A 63 -7.47 -12.47 -1.39
C GLU A 63 -8.37 -12.49 -0.14
N SER A 64 -9.62 -12.02 -0.25
CA SER A 64 -10.52 -11.91 0.91
C SER A 64 -11.69 -12.90 0.90
N SER A 65 -11.80 -13.76 -0.11
CA SER A 65 -12.82 -14.81 -0.22
C SER A 65 -12.20 -16.12 -0.69
N GLY A 66 -12.97 -17.19 -0.70
CA GLY A 66 -12.49 -18.51 -1.09
C GLY A 66 -11.35 -19.01 -0.18
N PRO A 67 -10.21 -19.44 -0.74
CA PRO A 67 -9.07 -19.94 0.02
C PRO A 67 -8.31 -18.86 0.80
N ARG A 68 -8.57 -17.57 0.55
CA ARG A 68 -7.97 -16.41 1.23
C ARG A 68 -6.44 -16.44 1.26
N LEU A 69 -5.85 -16.72 0.10
CA LEU A 69 -4.40 -16.80 -0.04
C LEU A 69 -3.80 -15.42 -0.37
N ILE A 70 -2.54 -15.24 -0.02
CA ILE A 70 -1.73 -14.16 -0.55
C ILE A 70 -1.30 -14.56 -1.95
N ARG A 71 -1.78 -13.81 -2.94
CA ARG A 71 -1.37 -13.95 -4.34
C ARG A 71 -0.22 -13.01 -4.61
N TYR A 72 0.72 -13.41 -5.44
CA TYR A 72 1.91 -12.61 -5.71
C TYR A 72 2.42 -12.83 -7.14
N ASP A 73 3.16 -11.84 -7.63
CA ASP A 73 3.90 -11.88 -8.88
C ASP A 73 5.07 -10.88 -8.82
N GLY A 74 5.93 -10.87 -9.82
CA GLY A 74 7.05 -9.94 -9.91
C GLY A 74 8.13 -10.44 -10.86
N ASN A 75 9.09 -9.57 -11.17
CA ASN A 75 10.24 -9.88 -11.98
C ASN A 75 11.57 -9.83 -11.19
N ASP A 76 11.48 -9.72 -9.87
CA ASP A 76 12.62 -9.69 -8.94
C ASP A 76 12.28 -10.51 -7.68
N GLU A 77 13.07 -11.51 -7.38
CA GLU A 77 12.81 -12.47 -6.30
C GLU A 77 12.84 -11.79 -4.91
N GLU A 78 13.81 -10.88 -4.67
CA GLU A 78 13.95 -10.17 -3.40
C GLU A 78 12.73 -9.25 -3.16
N ALA A 79 12.34 -8.47 -4.17
CA ALA A 79 11.16 -7.61 -4.11
C ALA A 79 9.87 -8.43 -3.88
N THR A 80 9.73 -9.57 -4.54
CA THR A 80 8.57 -10.45 -4.38
C THR A 80 8.50 -11.01 -2.96
N LYS A 81 9.63 -11.44 -2.40
CA LYS A 81 9.71 -11.92 -1.02
C LYS A 81 9.31 -10.83 -0.02
N LEU A 82 9.82 -9.62 -0.19
CA LEU A 82 9.44 -8.45 0.64
C LEU A 82 7.93 -8.17 0.57
N ALA A 83 7.36 -8.21 -0.63
CA ALA A 83 5.94 -7.99 -0.83
C ALA A 83 5.07 -9.05 -0.12
N VAL A 84 5.42 -10.32 -0.25
CA VAL A 84 4.71 -11.43 0.42
C VAL A 84 4.82 -11.32 1.94
N GLU A 85 5.99 -10.98 2.48
CA GLU A 85 6.19 -10.79 3.91
C GLU A 85 5.39 -9.61 4.46
N ALA A 86 5.38 -8.48 3.75
CA ALA A 86 4.56 -7.32 4.11
C ALA A 86 3.07 -7.65 4.10
N ALA A 87 2.57 -8.27 3.03
CA ALA A 87 1.18 -8.70 2.92
C ALA A 87 0.78 -9.67 4.05
N ARG A 88 1.66 -10.58 4.43
CA ARG A 88 1.44 -11.52 5.54
C ARG A 88 1.33 -10.83 6.89
N LYS A 89 2.16 -9.82 7.16
CA LYS A 89 2.09 -9.03 8.40
C LYS A 89 0.80 -8.24 8.51
N VAL A 90 0.38 -7.60 7.40
CA VAL A 90 -0.83 -6.78 7.36
C VAL A 90 -2.09 -7.65 7.41
N ALA A 91 -2.13 -8.71 6.64
CA ALA A 91 -3.19 -9.72 6.58
C ALA A 91 -4.61 -9.12 6.48
N THR A 92 -4.76 -8.05 5.71
CA THR A 92 -6.03 -7.35 5.49
C THR A 92 -6.60 -7.75 4.13
N GLY A 93 -7.87 -8.10 4.08
CA GLY A 93 -8.51 -8.51 2.83
C GLY A 93 -8.46 -7.43 1.75
N HIS A 94 -8.14 -7.83 0.52
CA HIS A 94 -7.98 -6.98 -0.66
C HIS A 94 -6.83 -5.94 -0.58
N PHE A 95 -5.99 -6.00 0.46
CA PHE A 95 -4.77 -5.22 0.53
C PHE A 95 -3.78 -5.69 -0.54
N PHE A 96 -3.11 -4.74 -1.19
CA PHE A 96 -1.94 -5.03 -2.03
C PHE A 96 -0.75 -4.18 -1.64
N VAL A 97 0.43 -4.71 -1.94
CA VAL A 97 1.71 -4.05 -1.77
C VAL A 97 2.61 -4.32 -2.97
N ILE A 98 3.31 -3.29 -3.44
CA ILE A 98 4.29 -3.38 -4.52
C ILE A 98 5.60 -2.80 -4.01
N TYR A 99 6.69 -3.56 -4.09
CA TYR A 99 8.05 -3.08 -3.90
C TYR A 99 8.68 -2.79 -5.25
N LEU A 100 9.30 -1.62 -5.38
CA LEU A 100 9.92 -1.13 -6.62
C LEU A 100 11.41 -0.87 -6.39
N LYS A 101 12.24 -1.29 -7.34
CA LYS A 101 13.67 -0.99 -7.44
C LYS A 101 13.94 -0.47 -8.86
N ASN A 102 14.85 0.47 -9.02
CA ASN A 102 15.11 1.17 -10.28
C ASN A 102 13.91 1.97 -10.82
N ALA A 103 12.94 2.28 -9.98
CA ALA A 103 11.81 3.13 -10.30
C ALA A 103 11.30 3.85 -9.05
N TYR A 104 10.73 5.03 -9.23
CA TYR A 104 10.07 5.79 -8.17
C TYR A 104 8.54 5.64 -8.31
N PRO A 105 7.78 5.79 -7.21
CA PRO A 105 6.32 5.73 -7.28
C PRO A 105 5.72 6.64 -8.35
N ILE A 106 6.24 7.85 -8.53
CA ILE A 106 5.77 8.81 -9.54
C ILE A 106 5.82 8.25 -10.97
N ASN A 107 6.67 7.27 -11.25
CA ASN A 107 6.78 6.67 -12.58
C ASN A 107 5.67 5.65 -12.88
N VAL A 108 5.06 5.08 -11.85
CA VAL A 108 4.11 3.96 -11.99
C VAL A 108 2.70 4.28 -11.48
N ILE A 109 2.55 5.30 -10.64
CA ILE A 109 1.32 5.54 -9.86
C ILE A 109 0.09 5.77 -10.74
N ASP A 110 0.21 6.47 -11.85
CA ASP A 110 -0.93 6.73 -12.74
C ASP A 110 -1.39 5.47 -13.47
N ARG A 111 -0.46 4.57 -13.82
CA ARG A 111 -0.82 3.27 -14.39
C ARG A 111 -1.48 2.36 -13.37
N ILE A 112 -0.99 2.34 -12.14
CA ILE A 112 -1.61 1.60 -11.03
C ILE A 112 -3.03 2.11 -10.77
N ARG A 113 -3.24 3.43 -10.75
CA ARG A 113 -4.58 4.04 -10.59
C ARG A 113 -5.54 3.69 -11.71
N ALA A 114 -5.03 3.45 -12.91
CA ALA A 114 -5.83 3.11 -14.08
C ALA A 114 -6.25 1.64 -14.12
N VAL A 115 -5.70 0.79 -13.24
CA VAL A 115 -6.14 -0.61 -13.10
C VAL A 115 -7.55 -0.64 -12.53
N PRO A 116 -8.54 -1.25 -13.24
CA PRO A 116 -9.95 -1.18 -12.85
C PRO A 116 -10.25 -1.74 -11.45
N GLU A 117 -9.43 -2.70 -10.99
CA GLU A 117 -9.58 -3.34 -9.69
C GLU A 117 -9.07 -2.47 -8.53
N VAL A 118 -8.25 -1.47 -8.79
CA VAL A 118 -7.71 -0.60 -7.74
C VAL A 118 -8.79 0.34 -7.21
N VAL A 119 -9.16 0.16 -5.96
CA VAL A 119 -10.19 0.94 -5.26
C VAL A 119 -9.58 2.20 -4.65
N THR A 120 -8.40 2.06 -4.02
CA THR A 120 -7.70 3.18 -3.39
C THR A 120 -6.20 2.91 -3.24
N LEU A 121 -5.43 3.99 -3.16
CA LEU A 121 -4.03 3.96 -2.77
C LEU A 121 -3.90 4.56 -1.37
N TYR A 122 -3.16 3.90 -0.51
CA TYR A 122 -2.89 4.34 0.86
C TYR A 122 -1.63 5.18 0.97
N ALA A 123 -0.54 4.72 0.31
CA ALA A 123 0.75 5.41 0.31
C ALA A 123 1.59 4.98 -0.89
N ALA A 124 2.54 5.86 -1.26
CA ALA A 124 3.55 5.60 -2.28
C ALA A 124 4.83 6.34 -1.88
N THR A 125 5.85 5.62 -1.37
CA THR A 125 6.99 6.25 -0.68
C THR A 125 8.25 5.38 -0.66
N GLY A 126 9.40 5.97 -0.39
CA GLY A 126 10.64 5.29 -0.02
C GLY A 126 10.99 5.43 1.48
N ASN A 127 10.12 6.05 2.27
CA ASN A 127 10.31 6.25 3.70
C ASN A 127 9.96 4.99 4.51
N PRO A 128 10.37 4.92 5.78
CA PRO A 128 9.84 3.94 6.73
C PRO A 128 8.33 4.08 6.86
N VAL A 129 7.62 2.95 6.86
CA VAL A 129 6.15 2.91 6.88
C VAL A 129 5.64 2.14 8.08
N GLN A 130 4.59 2.66 8.72
CA GLN A 130 3.77 1.92 9.65
C GLN A 130 2.32 1.91 9.17
N ILE A 131 1.66 0.76 9.29
CA ILE A 131 0.25 0.59 8.94
C ILE A 131 -0.56 0.44 10.22
N ILE A 132 -1.57 1.29 10.40
CA ILE A 132 -2.52 1.18 11.50
C ILE A 132 -3.66 0.28 11.04
N VAL A 133 -3.85 -0.84 11.73
CA VAL A 133 -4.84 -1.85 11.39
C VAL A 133 -5.88 -1.95 12.51
N GLY A 134 -7.14 -2.02 12.12
CA GLY A 134 -8.24 -2.41 13.00
C GLY A 134 -8.61 -3.86 12.77
N GLU A 135 -8.68 -4.66 13.84
CA GLU A 135 -9.07 -6.07 13.80
C GLU A 135 -10.43 -6.26 14.47
N THR A 136 -11.30 -7.01 13.81
CA THR A 136 -12.62 -7.40 14.29
C THR A 136 -12.73 -8.94 14.24
N ASP A 137 -13.80 -9.49 14.75
CA ASP A 137 -14.09 -10.94 14.66
C ASP A 137 -14.19 -11.43 13.20
N GLN A 138 -14.51 -10.56 12.25
CA GLN A 138 -14.61 -10.91 10.83
C GLN A 138 -13.26 -10.85 10.11
N GLY A 139 -12.40 -9.91 10.45
CA GLY A 139 -11.14 -9.68 9.75
C GLY A 139 -10.49 -8.35 10.10
N ARG A 140 -9.60 -7.88 9.21
CA ARG A 140 -8.78 -6.68 9.40
C ARG A 140 -9.08 -5.61 8.37
N ALA A 141 -8.92 -4.34 8.77
CA ALA A 141 -9.01 -3.18 7.90
C ALA A 141 -7.80 -2.28 8.07
N VAL A 142 -7.26 -1.71 6.99
CA VAL A 142 -6.28 -0.62 7.05
C VAL A 142 -7.02 0.65 7.44
N LEU A 143 -6.64 1.24 8.57
CA LEU A 143 -7.24 2.50 9.08
C LEU A 143 -6.43 3.72 8.67
N GLY A 144 -5.12 3.57 8.48
CA GLY A 144 -4.25 4.65 8.08
C GLY A 144 -2.80 4.22 7.93
N ILE A 145 -2.00 5.13 7.34
CA ILE A 145 -0.57 4.92 7.11
C ILE A 145 0.20 6.05 7.79
N VAL A 146 1.28 5.70 8.46
CA VAL A 146 2.32 6.62 8.89
C VAL A 146 3.45 6.52 7.86
N ASP A 147 3.65 7.59 7.09
CA ASP A 147 4.67 7.70 6.05
C ASP A 147 5.79 8.61 6.54
N GLY A 148 6.94 8.01 6.85
CA GLY A 148 8.10 8.74 7.34
C GLY A 148 7.90 9.38 8.71
N TYR A 149 8.36 10.63 8.84
CA TYR A 149 8.48 11.33 10.10
C TYR A 149 7.61 12.59 10.17
N LYS A 150 7.38 13.08 11.38
CA LYS A 150 6.66 14.35 11.60
C LYS A 150 7.41 15.53 11.00
N SER A 151 6.66 16.46 10.40
CA SER A 151 7.21 17.74 9.93
C SER A 151 7.80 18.54 11.10
N LEU A 152 8.98 19.15 10.89
CA LEU A 152 9.71 19.90 11.91
C LEU A 152 9.53 21.42 11.80
N GLY A 153 8.97 21.92 10.68
CA GLY A 153 8.80 23.33 10.45
C GLY A 153 8.24 23.66 9.07
N VAL A 154 8.30 24.93 8.72
CA VAL A 154 7.86 25.46 7.43
C VAL A 154 9.09 25.99 6.67
N GLU A 155 9.19 25.70 5.36
CA GLU A 155 10.29 26.15 4.51
C GLU A 155 10.37 27.69 4.44
N GLY A 156 11.60 28.23 4.52
CA GLY A 156 11.94 29.61 4.19
C GLY A 156 12.39 29.78 2.74
N GLU A 157 12.89 30.98 2.38
CA GLU A 157 13.31 31.27 0.99
C GLU A 157 14.51 30.41 0.57
N LYS A 158 15.40 30.08 1.49
CA LYS A 158 16.57 29.21 1.22
C LYS A 158 16.13 27.80 0.84
N GLU A 159 15.26 27.18 1.62
CA GLU A 159 14.76 25.83 1.36
C GLU A 159 13.91 25.77 0.07
N LYS A 160 13.15 26.83 -0.26
CA LYS A 160 12.45 26.97 -1.54
C LYS A 160 13.41 26.94 -2.72
N GLU A 161 14.52 27.68 -2.63
CA GLU A 161 15.53 27.72 -3.68
C GLU A 161 16.23 26.36 -3.82
N GLU A 162 16.62 25.71 -2.72
CA GLU A 162 17.20 24.37 -2.71
C GLU A 162 16.28 23.35 -3.37
N ARG A 163 14.97 23.38 -3.06
CA ARG A 163 13.96 22.53 -3.68
C ARG A 163 13.82 22.77 -5.19
N ARG A 164 13.82 24.03 -5.62
CA ARG A 164 13.76 24.39 -7.04
C ARG A 164 14.98 23.88 -7.80
N LYS A 165 16.17 24.04 -7.23
CA LYS A 165 17.43 23.56 -7.79
C LYS A 165 17.42 22.04 -7.90
N PHE A 166 17.11 21.35 -6.82
CA PHE A 166 17.03 19.88 -6.76
C PHE A 166 16.10 19.31 -7.85
N LEU A 167 14.89 19.86 -8.01
CA LEU A 167 13.94 19.36 -9.01
C LEU A 167 14.44 19.50 -10.45
N ARG A 168 15.30 20.48 -10.73
CA ARG A 168 15.95 20.65 -12.03
C ARG A 168 17.12 19.70 -12.21
N GLU A 169 17.95 19.54 -11.19
CA GLU A 169 19.08 18.60 -11.19
C GLU A 169 18.65 17.16 -11.47
N ILE A 170 17.52 16.71 -10.90
CA ILE A 170 16.97 15.39 -11.14
C ILE A 170 16.08 15.30 -12.41
N GLY A 171 15.93 16.39 -13.15
CA GLY A 171 15.22 16.40 -14.44
C GLY A 171 13.70 16.44 -14.40
N TYR A 172 13.08 16.64 -13.24
CA TYR A 172 11.60 16.73 -13.13
C TYR A 172 11.04 18.13 -13.43
N LYS A 173 11.86 19.14 -13.44
CA LYS A 173 11.50 20.51 -13.84
C LYS A 173 12.58 21.09 -14.75
N ARG A 174 12.18 22.04 -15.64
CA ARG A 174 13.05 22.82 -16.51
C ARG A 174 13.30 24.23 -15.96
#